data_5e85b4466e654c2b059f5c903c689a94
#
_entry.id   5e85b4466e654c2b059f5c903c689a94
#
_cell.length_a   1.000
_cell.length_b   1.000
_cell.length_c   1.000
_cell.angle_alpha   90.00
_cell.angle_beta   90.00
_cell.angle_gamma   90.00
#
_symmetry.space_group_name_H-M   'P 1'
#
loop_
_entity.id
_entity.type
_entity.pdbx_description
1 polymer ?
#
loop_
_entity_poly.entity_id
_entity_poly.type
_entity_poly.pdbx_seq_one_letter_code
_entity_poly.pdbx_strand_id
1 'polypeptide(L)'
;SNYCNSNCIYCQAQSNQLNSCKMMTKEIAKKSVDFALHSPQKELNFEFQGGEPLSNFEIIKYIVEYTNSVNKEKTIQYSLVSNLSLLTDEMIEFFKKYNVSISTSLDGHELLHNYNRPLSNYPNTYKLLGKTIAKLKENNIPYGAIQTTIKKSLKYPQEIINEYREKGLNNIFIRPLTPLGYALDK
;
A
#
# COMPACT_ATOMS: atom_id res chain seq x y z
N SER A 1 -9.29 5.60 3.43
CA SER A 1 -9.38 5.35 4.88
C SER A 1 -8.16 5.88 5.59
N ASN A 2 -8.33 6.45 6.78
CA ASN A 2 -7.21 6.73 7.70
C ASN A 2 -7.01 5.61 8.76
N TYR A 3 -7.79 4.54 8.69
CA TYR A 3 -7.60 3.34 9.52
C TYR A 3 -6.46 2.48 8.99
N CYS A 4 -5.67 1.90 9.89
CA CYS A 4 -4.66 0.88 9.58
C CYS A 4 -4.66 -0.20 10.66
N ASN A 5 -4.51 -1.44 10.24
CA ASN A 5 -4.36 -2.58 11.14
C ASN A 5 -2.91 -2.81 11.59
N SER A 6 -1.95 -1.99 11.12
CA SER A 6 -0.54 -2.05 11.47
C SER A 6 -0.14 -0.91 12.44
N ASN A 7 0.80 -1.20 13.33
CA ASN A 7 1.34 -0.26 14.33
C ASN A 7 2.78 0.14 13.99
N CYS A 8 3.01 0.56 12.74
CA CYS A 8 4.36 0.96 12.30
C CYS A 8 4.93 2.04 13.22
N ILE A 9 6.17 1.81 13.73
CA ILE A 9 6.80 2.67 14.75
C ILE A 9 7.08 4.10 14.27
N TYR A 10 7.05 4.34 12.98
CA TYR A 10 7.30 5.61 12.31
C TYR A 10 6.10 6.11 11.49
N CYS A 11 4.90 5.63 11.76
CA CYS A 11 3.72 6.02 10.99
C CYS A 11 3.48 7.52 11.07
N GLN A 12 3.62 8.20 9.94
CA GLN A 12 3.40 9.64 9.84
C GLN A 12 1.94 10.04 10.06
N ALA A 13 1.00 9.17 9.66
CA ALA A 13 -0.43 9.40 9.75
C ALA A 13 -1.05 8.95 11.07
N GLN A 14 -0.29 8.26 11.95
CA GLN A 14 -0.79 7.69 13.22
C GLN A 14 -2.08 6.87 13.02
N SER A 15 -2.15 6.11 11.94
CA SER A 15 -3.38 5.51 11.40
C SER A 15 -3.96 4.35 12.23
N ASN A 16 -3.29 3.94 13.32
CA ASN A 16 -3.75 2.90 14.24
C ASN A 16 -4.66 3.42 15.38
N GLN A 17 -4.96 4.72 15.40
CA GLN A 17 -5.84 5.31 16.42
C GLN A 17 -7.31 5.07 16.05
N LEU A 18 -7.89 4.00 16.58
CA LEU A 18 -9.26 3.54 16.29
C LEU A 18 -10.35 4.59 16.53
N ASN A 19 -10.18 5.47 17.52
CA ASN A 19 -11.21 6.43 17.92
C ASN A 19 -11.42 7.60 16.95
N SER A 20 -10.55 7.78 15.97
CA SER A 20 -10.63 8.86 14.97
C SER A 20 -10.73 8.34 13.53
N CYS A 21 -10.92 7.04 13.35
CA CYS A 21 -10.91 6.42 12.03
C CYS A 21 -12.13 6.84 11.20
N LYS A 22 -11.85 7.36 10.00
CA LYS A 22 -12.87 7.69 9.01
C LYS A 22 -12.66 6.86 7.74
N MET A 23 -13.71 6.20 7.33
CA MET A 23 -13.74 5.48 6.05
C MET A 23 -14.34 6.41 4.99
N MET A 24 -13.78 6.40 3.78
CA MET A 24 -14.38 7.07 2.63
C MET A 24 -15.74 6.41 2.31
N THR A 25 -16.76 7.23 2.08
CA THR A 25 -18.08 6.75 1.68
C THR A 25 -18.20 6.70 0.16
N LYS A 26 -19.20 5.96 -0.36
CA LYS A 26 -19.49 5.92 -1.81
C LYS A 26 -19.81 7.30 -2.38
N GLU A 27 -20.47 8.15 -1.61
CA GLU A 27 -20.78 9.53 -2.04
C GLU A 27 -19.52 10.36 -2.24
N ILE A 28 -18.57 10.30 -1.27
CA ILE A 28 -17.29 11.00 -1.38
C ILE A 28 -16.48 10.41 -2.54
N ALA A 29 -16.44 9.09 -2.65
CA ALA A 29 -15.74 8.40 -3.74
C ALA A 29 -16.26 8.84 -5.11
N LYS A 30 -17.60 8.88 -5.29
CA LYS A 30 -18.24 9.36 -6.51
C LYS A 30 -17.82 10.80 -6.85
N LYS A 31 -17.95 11.72 -5.90
CA LYS A 31 -17.56 13.13 -6.08
C LYS A 31 -16.08 13.28 -6.45
N SER A 32 -15.22 12.45 -5.85
CA SER A 32 -13.77 12.46 -6.14
C SER A 32 -13.49 12.01 -7.57
N VAL A 33 -14.15 10.95 -8.04
CA VAL A 33 -14.03 10.46 -9.42
C VAL A 33 -14.56 11.51 -10.41
N ASP A 34 -15.76 12.04 -10.16
CA ASP A 34 -16.36 13.05 -11.02
C ASP A 34 -15.41 14.27 -11.15
N PHE A 35 -14.87 14.74 -10.02
CA PHE A 35 -13.92 15.85 -10.00
C PHE A 35 -12.63 15.53 -10.80
N ALA A 36 -12.05 14.34 -10.60
CA ALA A 36 -10.83 13.94 -11.31
C ALA A 36 -11.06 13.85 -12.82
N LEU A 37 -12.21 13.32 -13.25
CA LEU A 37 -12.55 13.20 -14.66
C LEU A 37 -12.75 14.56 -15.38
N HIS A 38 -13.03 15.63 -14.64
CA HIS A 38 -13.08 17.00 -15.18
C HIS A 38 -11.69 17.62 -15.40
N SER A 39 -10.61 16.96 -14.95
CA SER A 39 -9.25 17.42 -15.24
C SER A 39 -9.02 17.55 -16.75
N PRO A 40 -8.27 18.56 -17.23
CA PRO A 40 -7.89 18.66 -18.65
C PRO A 40 -6.88 17.59 -19.09
N GLN A 41 -6.28 16.86 -18.16
CA GLN A 41 -5.30 15.81 -18.45
C GLN A 41 -5.98 14.60 -19.12
N LYS A 42 -5.32 14.05 -20.13
CA LYS A 42 -5.78 12.83 -20.82
C LYS A 42 -5.47 11.56 -20.07
N GLU A 43 -4.47 11.59 -19.21
CA GLU A 43 -4.02 10.46 -18.41
C GLU A 43 -4.25 10.76 -16.92
N LEU A 44 -4.85 9.84 -16.20
CA LEU A 44 -5.07 9.93 -14.76
C LEU A 44 -4.62 8.66 -14.06
N ASN A 45 -4.00 8.81 -12.89
CA ASN A 45 -3.72 7.69 -12.00
C ASN A 45 -4.56 7.85 -10.72
N PHE A 46 -5.36 6.85 -10.42
CA PHE A 46 -6.02 6.72 -9.11
C PHE A 46 -5.14 5.86 -8.21
N GLU A 47 -4.46 6.52 -7.28
CA GLU A 47 -3.64 5.84 -6.28
C GLU A 47 -4.41 5.65 -4.97
N PHE A 48 -4.63 4.39 -4.59
CA PHE A 48 -5.29 4.03 -3.34
C PHE A 48 -4.27 3.97 -2.20
N GLN A 49 -4.35 4.97 -1.34
CA GLN A 49 -3.52 5.10 -0.14
C GLN A 49 -4.38 5.34 1.12
N GLY A 50 -3.70 5.54 2.24
CA GLY A 50 -4.33 5.95 3.49
C GLY A 50 -3.59 5.37 4.69
N GLY A 51 -4.31 4.82 5.67
CA GLY A 51 -3.78 3.88 6.63
C GLY A 51 -3.50 2.56 5.93
N GLU A 52 -4.49 1.64 5.94
CA GLU A 52 -4.48 0.44 5.09
C GLU A 52 -5.69 0.49 4.14
N PRO A 53 -5.49 0.73 2.84
CA PRO A 53 -6.59 0.89 1.89
C PRO A 53 -7.43 -0.39 1.72
N LEU A 54 -6.85 -1.59 1.87
CA LEU A 54 -7.59 -2.85 1.77
C LEU A 54 -8.64 -3.02 2.88
N SER A 55 -8.54 -2.26 3.97
CA SER A 55 -9.59 -2.23 5.00
C SER A 55 -10.92 -1.63 4.49
N ASN A 56 -10.89 -0.94 3.35
CA ASN A 56 -12.06 -0.34 2.70
C ASN A 56 -12.15 -0.78 1.23
N PHE A 57 -11.96 -2.06 0.97
CA PHE A 57 -11.86 -2.62 -0.37
C PHE A 57 -13.11 -2.36 -1.21
N GLU A 58 -14.31 -2.37 -0.63
CA GLU A 58 -15.55 -2.07 -1.32
C GLU A 58 -15.56 -0.67 -1.95
N ILE A 59 -14.87 0.28 -1.35
CA ILE A 59 -14.73 1.62 -1.93
C ILE A 59 -13.71 1.62 -3.08
N ILE A 60 -12.64 0.82 -2.98
CA ILE A 60 -11.71 0.64 -4.10
C ILE A 60 -12.46 0.05 -5.31
N LYS A 61 -13.23 -1.03 -5.09
CA LYS A 61 -14.09 -1.64 -6.13
C LYS A 61 -15.01 -0.59 -6.76
N TYR A 62 -15.74 0.13 -5.92
CA TYR A 62 -16.66 1.16 -6.38
C TYR A 62 -15.95 2.24 -7.23
N ILE A 63 -14.81 2.76 -6.80
CA ILE A 63 -14.07 3.79 -7.54
C ILE A 63 -13.66 3.26 -8.92
N VAL A 64 -13.04 2.07 -8.97
CA VAL A 64 -12.59 1.47 -10.22
C VAL A 64 -13.74 1.20 -11.17
N GLU A 65 -14.81 0.55 -10.71
CA GLU A 65 -15.97 0.20 -11.53
C GLU A 65 -16.72 1.45 -11.99
N TYR A 66 -16.94 2.41 -11.09
CA TYR A 66 -17.61 3.66 -11.43
C TYR A 66 -16.79 4.46 -12.44
N THR A 67 -15.48 4.62 -12.21
CA THR A 67 -14.60 5.32 -13.16
C THR A 67 -14.69 4.70 -14.54
N ASN A 68 -14.59 3.37 -14.65
CA ASN A 68 -14.68 2.69 -15.96
C ASN A 68 -16.06 2.83 -16.61
N SER A 69 -17.15 2.95 -15.83
CA SER A 69 -18.50 3.10 -16.36
C SER A 69 -18.78 4.49 -16.93
N VAL A 70 -18.15 5.54 -16.38
CA VAL A 70 -18.40 6.93 -16.77
C VAL A 70 -17.29 7.58 -17.60
N ASN A 71 -16.10 6.99 -17.59
CA ASN A 71 -14.96 7.49 -18.36
C ASN A 71 -15.18 7.26 -19.87
N LYS A 72 -14.95 8.29 -20.69
CA LYS A 72 -15.15 8.24 -22.15
C LYS A 72 -13.85 8.37 -22.92
N GLU A 73 -12.91 9.15 -22.42
CA GLU A 73 -11.81 9.67 -23.25
C GLU A 73 -10.43 9.60 -22.60
N LYS A 74 -10.36 9.25 -21.29
CA LYS A 74 -9.11 9.29 -20.55
C LYS A 74 -8.47 7.92 -20.43
N THR A 75 -7.16 7.89 -20.46
CA THR A 75 -6.37 6.72 -20.05
C THR A 75 -6.31 6.69 -18.53
N ILE A 76 -6.86 5.66 -17.92
CA ILE A 76 -6.90 5.51 -16.47
C ILE A 76 -5.92 4.44 -16.02
N GLN A 77 -5.09 4.77 -15.05
CA GLN A 77 -4.23 3.83 -14.32
C GLN A 77 -4.70 3.71 -12.88
N TYR A 78 -4.52 2.54 -12.30
CA TYR A 78 -4.84 2.28 -10.91
C TYR A 78 -3.60 1.75 -10.19
N SER A 79 -3.31 2.31 -9.03
CA SER A 79 -2.23 1.87 -8.16
C SER A 79 -2.67 1.77 -6.71
N LEU A 80 -2.06 0.86 -5.97
CA LEU A 80 -2.36 0.58 -4.57
C LEU A 80 -1.09 0.61 -3.75
N VAL A 81 -1.09 1.35 -2.64
CA VAL A 81 -0.02 1.30 -1.63
C VAL A 81 -0.57 0.62 -0.37
N SER A 82 -0.12 -0.60 -0.09
CA SER A 82 -0.69 -1.46 0.96
C SER A 82 0.38 -2.26 1.70
N ASN A 83 0.13 -2.55 2.98
CA ASN A 83 0.93 -3.52 3.74
C ASN A 83 0.61 -4.98 3.36
N LEU A 84 -0.39 -5.22 2.53
CA LEU A 84 -0.87 -6.49 2.00
C LEU A 84 -1.35 -7.52 3.03
N SER A 85 -1.43 -7.16 4.30
CA SER A 85 -1.83 -8.10 5.35
C SER A 85 -3.30 -8.54 5.28
N LEU A 86 -4.13 -7.78 4.58
CA LEU A 86 -5.55 -8.06 4.34
C LEU A 86 -5.84 -8.62 2.94
N LEU A 87 -4.80 -8.92 2.15
CA LEU A 87 -4.95 -9.40 0.78
C LEU A 87 -5.66 -10.75 0.73
N THR A 88 -6.77 -10.80 -0.02
CA THR A 88 -7.57 -12.03 -0.29
C THR A 88 -7.46 -12.43 -1.75
N ASP A 89 -7.89 -13.67 -2.06
CA ASP A 89 -7.91 -14.16 -3.43
C ASP A 89 -8.92 -13.37 -4.30
N GLU A 90 -10.06 -12.95 -3.73
CA GLU A 90 -11.00 -12.04 -4.40
C GLU A 90 -10.33 -10.72 -4.81
N MET A 91 -9.52 -10.12 -3.93
CA MET A 91 -8.79 -8.90 -4.22
C MET A 91 -7.75 -9.11 -5.34
N ILE A 92 -7.08 -10.25 -5.35
CA ILE A 92 -6.11 -10.63 -6.39
C ILE A 92 -6.79 -10.68 -7.76
N GLU A 93 -7.92 -11.38 -7.88
CA GLU A 93 -8.67 -11.47 -9.14
C GLU A 93 -9.15 -10.08 -9.60
N PHE A 94 -9.58 -9.25 -8.66
CA PHE A 94 -9.98 -7.88 -8.97
C PHE A 94 -8.80 -7.04 -9.50
N PHE A 95 -7.65 -7.09 -8.82
CA PHE A 95 -6.46 -6.34 -9.24
C PHE A 95 -5.92 -6.80 -10.58
N LYS A 96 -5.97 -8.09 -10.85
CA LYS A 96 -5.62 -8.67 -12.15
C LYS A 96 -6.56 -8.17 -13.25
N LYS A 97 -7.89 -8.25 -13.01
CA LYS A 97 -8.92 -7.80 -13.96
C LYS A 97 -8.76 -6.34 -14.38
N TYR A 98 -8.41 -5.47 -13.42
CA TYR A 98 -8.32 -4.02 -13.65
C TYR A 98 -6.89 -3.51 -13.77
N ASN A 99 -5.91 -4.41 -13.90
CA ASN A 99 -4.48 -4.09 -14.04
C ASN A 99 -3.98 -3.10 -12.97
N VAL A 100 -4.35 -3.34 -11.71
CA VAL A 100 -3.92 -2.50 -10.58
C VAL A 100 -2.47 -2.82 -10.23
N SER A 101 -1.58 -1.83 -10.31
CA SER A 101 -0.20 -1.98 -9.85
C SER A 101 -0.11 -1.85 -8.33
N ILE A 102 0.77 -2.63 -7.71
CA ILE A 102 0.88 -2.70 -6.26
C ILE A 102 2.23 -2.20 -5.79
N SER A 103 2.23 -1.30 -4.82
CA SER A 103 3.39 -0.93 -4.03
C SER A 103 3.20 -1.40 -2.60
N THR A 104 4.10 -2.24 -2.12
CA THR A 104 4.08 -2.69 -0.72
C THR A 104 5.24 -2.08 0.08
N SER A 105 5.45 -2.57 1.27
CA SER A 105 6.50 -2.09 2.16
C SER A 105 7.41 -3.22 2.57
N LEU A 106 8.72 -3.04 2.38
CA LEU A 106 9.75 -3.99 2.81
C LEU A 106 10.94 -3.22 3.40
N ASP A 107 11.09 -3.26 4.72
CA ASP A 107 12.13 -2.46 5.38
C ASP A 107 13.49 -3.16 5.49
N GLY A 108 13.56 -4.43 5.12
CA GLY A 108 14.77 -5.25 5.16
C GLY A 108 14.50 -6.66 5.71
N HIS A 109 15.50 -7.27 6.32
CA HIS A 109 15.41 -8.64 6.86
C HIS A 109 14.35 -8.78 7.97
N GLU A 110 13.98 -10.00 8.29
CA GLU A 110 12.86 -10.36 9.17
C GLU A 110 12.81 -9.55 10.47
N LEU A 111 13.94 -9.47 11.20
CA LEU A 111 13.97 -8.77 12.49
C LEU A 111 13.74 -7.27 12.35
N LEU A 112 14.31 -6.64 11.32
CA LEU A 112 14.12 -5.21 11.07
C LEU A 112 12.69 -4.90 10.63
N HIS A 113 12.15 -5.69 9.69
CA HIS A 113 10.80 -5.51 9.19
C HIS A 113 9.75 -5.68 10.29
N ASN A 114 9.83 -6.77 11.07
CA ASN A 114 8.90 -7.03 12.17
C ASN A 114 8.99 -5.97 13.28
N TYR A 115 10.19 -5.47 13.59
CA TYR A 115 10.37 -4.36 14.52
C TYR A 115 9.70 -3.07 14.04
N ASN A 116 9.85 -2.76 12.76
CA ASN A 116 9.34 -1.51 12.18
C ASN A 116 7.83 -1.53 11.96
N ARG A 117 7.26 -2.68 11.61
CA ARG A 117 5.88 -2.84 11.12
C ARG A 117 5.10 -3.94 11.84
N PRO A 118 4.93 -3.83 13.17
CA PRO A 118 4.17 -4.82 13.90
C PRO A 118 2.68 -4.78 13.52
N LEU A 119 2.05 -5.96 13.47
CA LEU A 119 0.61 -6.16 13.39
C LEU A 119 0.11 -6.72 14.73
N SER A 120 -1.01 -6.20 15.25
CA SER A 120 -1.52 -6.62 16.56
C SER A 120 -1.87 -8.11 16.64
N ASN A 121 -2.36 -8.68 15.53
CA ASN A 121 -2.86 -10.06 15.48
C ASN A 121 -1.94 -11.02 14.70
N TYR A 122 -0.76 -10.58 14.31
CA TYR A 122 0.17 -11.41 13.55
C TYR A 122 1.62 -11.11 13.95
N PRO A 123 2.30 -12.05 14.62
CA PRO A 123 3.61 -11.77 15.23
C PRO A 123 4.76 -11.67 14.21
N ASN A 124 4.57 -12.16 12.97
CA ASN A 124 5.61 -12.18 11.94
C ASN A 124 5.12 -11.59 10.62
N THR A 125 5.13 -10.26 10.56
CA THR A 125 4.68 -9.50 9.39
C THR A 125 5.56 -9.72 8.15
N TYR A 126 6.84 -9.99 8.34
CA TYR A 126 7.78 -10.33 7.27
C TYR A 126 7.39 -11.66 6.56
N LYS A 127 7.07 -12.70 7.33
CA LYS A 127 6.62 -13.99 6.74
C LYS A 127 5.25 -13.84 6.06
N LEU A 128 4.37 -13.04 6.60
CA LEU A 128 3.09 -12.73 5.96
C LEU A 128 3.31 -12.03 4.62
N LEU A 129 4.15 -10.99 4.59
CA LEU A 129 4.53 -10.30 3.36
C LEU A 129 5.12 -11.26 2.32
N GLY A 130 6.00 -12.17 2.72
CA GLY A 130 6.57 -13.18 1.83
C GLY A 130 5.50 -14.05 1.15
N LYS A 131 4.49 -14.50 1.91
CA LYS A 131 3.35 -15.25 1.38
C LYS A 131 2.51 -14.44 0.39
N THR A 132 2.24 -13.18 0.71
CA THR A 132 1.43 -12.32 -0.18
C THR A 132 2.19 -11.95 -1.46
N ILE A 133 3.49 -11.70 -1.38
CA ILE A 133 4.33 -11.48 -2.57
C ILE A 133 4.33 -12.74 -3.47
N ALA A 134 4.42 -13.94 -2.91
CA ALA A 134 4.34 -15.17 -3.68
C ALA A 134 3.02 -15.25 -4.46
N LYS A 135 1.89 -14.96 -3.81
CA LYS A 135 0.56 -14.90 -4.47
C LYS A 135 0.51 -13.87 -5.62
N LEU A 136 1.11 -12.69 -5.43
CA LEU A 136 1.17 -11.68 -6.50
C LEU A 136 1.98 -12.18 -7.70
N LYS A 137 3.11 -12.84 -7.45
CA LYS A 137 3.93 -13.47 -8.50
C LYS A 137 3.17 -14.55 -9.27
N GLU A 138 2.55 -15.49 -8.56
CA GLU A 138 1.76 -16.58 -9.15
C GLU A 138 0.64 -16.06 -10.06
N ASN A 139 0.09 -14.88 -9.74
CA ASN A 139 -0.97 -14.25 -10.50
C ASN A 139 -0.48 -13.21 -11.52
N ASN A 140 0.84 -13.05 -11.71
CA ASN A 140 1.45 -12.09 -12.62
C ASN A 140 1.01 -10.63 -12.37
N ILE A 141 0.75 -10.25 -11.11
CA ILE A 141 0.42 -8.89 -10.73
C ILE A 141 1.71 -8.09 -10.56
N PRO A 142 1.87 -6.94 -11.25
CA PRO A 142 3.03 -6.08 -11.05
C PRO A 142 3.09 -5.54 -9.62
N TYR A 143 4.25 -5.68 -8.98
CA TYR A 143 4.46 -5.15 -7.63
C TYR A 143 5.84 -4.53 -7.46
N GLY A 144 5.91 -3.54 -6.57
CA GLY A 144 7.12 -2.93 -6.07
C GLY A 144 7.10 -2.85 -4.55
N ALA A 145 8.19 -2.40 -3.94
CA ALA A 145 8.22 -2.18 -2.50
C ALA A 145 8.98 -0.89 -2.13
N ILE A 146 8.55 -0.29 -1.02
CA ILE A 146 9.14 0.90 -0.43
C ILE A 146 9.87 0.50 0.85
N GLN A 147 11.13 0.90 0.96
CA GLN A 147 11.92 0.81 2.17
C GLN A 147 11.85 2.14 2.92
N THR A 148 11.46 2.15 4.19
CA THR A 148 11.55 3.35 5.04
C THR A 148 12.80 3.28 5.89
N THR A 149 13.72 4.25 5.67
CA THR A 149 15.01 4.29 6.36
C THR A 149 14.86 4.96 7.72
N ILE A 150 15.14 4.22 8.77
CA ILE A 150 15.31 4.72 10.14
C ILE A 150 16.77 4.56 10.57
N LYS A 151 17.17 5.19 11.68
CA LYS A 151 18.54 5.08 12.21
C LYS A 151 19.03 3.63 12.36
N LYS A 152 18.15 2.71 12.78
CA LYS A 152 18.45 1.28 12.90
C LYS A 152 18.73 0.62 11.55
N SER A 153 18.04 1.04 10.48
CA SER A 153 18.22 0.50 9.11
C SER A 153 19.62 0.76 8.56
N LEU A 154 20.26 1.86 8.97
CA LEU A 154 21.59 2.23 8.49
C LEU A 154 22.70 1.22 8.84
N LYS A 155 22.41 0.29 9.73
CA LYS A 155 23.33 -0.79 10.10
C LYS A 155 23.26 -2.00 9.15
N TYR A 156 22.28 -2.06 8.26
CA TYR A 156 21.93 -3.25 7.47
C TYR A 156 21.76 -2.96 5.97
N PRO A 157 22.59 -2.12 5.34
CA PRO A 157 22.36 -1.73 3.94
C PRO A 157 22.45 -2.92 2.99
N GLN A 158 23.41 -3.81 3.20
CA GLN A 158 23.59 -4.98 2.34
C GLN A 158 22.48 -6.00 2.49
N GLU A 159 22.05 -6.26 3.72
CA GLU A 159 20.93 -7.16 4.02
C GLU A 159 19.63 -6.64 3.42
N ILE A 160 19.39 -5.32 3.46
CA ILE A 160 18.21 -4.71 2.83
C ILE A 160 18.23 -4.95 1.31
N ILE A 161 19.37 -4.73 0.65
CA ILE A 161 19.49 -4.96 -0.79
C ILE A 161 19.29 -6.45 -1.12
N ASN A 162 19.85 -7.35 -0.34
CA ASN A 162 19.70 -8.78 -0.55
C ASN A 162 18.25 -9.22 -0.44
N GLU A 163 17.50 -8.71 0.55
CA GLU A 163 16.08 -8.99 0.71
C GLU A 163 15.23 -8.61 -0.52
N TYR A 164 15.51 -7.46 -1.12
CA TYR A 164 14.84 -7.04 -2.34
C TYR A 164 15.13 -7.98 -3.51
N ARG A 165 16.39 -8.36 -3.68
CA ARG A 165 16.82 -9.31 -4.73
C ARG A 165 16.18 -10.69 -4.54
N GLU A 166 16.18 -11.24 -3.32
CA GLU A 166 15.58 -12.53 -3.02
C GLU A 166 14.08 -12.56 -3.26
N LYS A 167 13.40 -11.45 -3.02
CA LYS A 167 11.98 -11.30 -3.33
C LYS A 167 11.70 -10.97 -4.80
N GLY A 168 12.73 -10.91 -5.65
CA GLY A 168 12.61 -10.64 -7.08
C GLY A 168 12.21 -9.20 -7.39
N LEU A 169 12.56 -8.26 -6.50
CA LEU A 169 12.38 -6.83 -6.70
C LEU A 169 13.61 -6.25 -7.39
N ASN A 170 13.46 -5.74 -8.61
CA ASN A 170 14.55 -5.17 -9.39
C ASN A 170 14.87 -3.72 -8.99
N ASN A 171 13.95 -3.06 -8.31
CA ASN A 171 14.08 -1.67 -7.87
C ASN A 171 13.82 -1.55 -6.37
N ILE A 172 14.57 -0.69 -5.72
CA ILE A 172 14.35 -0.28 -4.32
C ILE A 172 13.95 1.18 -4.30
N PHE A 173 12.78 1.49 -3.76
CA PHE A 173 12.41 2.86 -3.44
C PHE A 173 12.79 3.13 -1.98
N ILE A 174 13.91 3.85 -1.78
CA ILE A 174 14.41 4.20 -0.45
C ILE A 174 13.76 5.52 -0.03
N ARG A 175 12.94 5.47 1.02
CA ARG A 175 12.26 6.63 1.57
C ARG A 175 12.95 7.06 2.87
N PRO A 176 13.45 8.30 2.96
CA PRO A 176 13.94 8.83 4.23
C PRO A 176 12.79 8.99 5.21
N LEU A 177 13.11 8.89 6.50
CA LEU A 177 12.15 9.16 7.56
C LEU A 177 11.78 10.65 7.54
N THR A 178 10.49 10.95 7.42
CA THR A 178 9.98 12.30 7.59
C THR A 178 9.53 12.48 9.03
N PRO A 179 9.99 13.52 9.76
CA PRO A 179 9.68 13.70 11.18
C PRO A 179 8.24 14.21 11.37
N LEU A 180 7.28 13.34 11.15
CA LEU A 180 5.84 13.56 11.34
C LEU A 180 5.21 12.37 12.08
N GLY A 181 4.16 12.63 12.86
CA GLY A 181 3.44 11.58 13.59
C GLY A 181 4.36 10.82 14.55
N TYR A 182 4.31 9.48 14.53
CA TYR A 182 5.18 8.66 15.37
C TYR A 182 6.68 8.72 15.00
N ALA A 183 7.02 9.33 13.87
CA ALA A 183 8.40 9.48 13.46
C ALA A 183 9.12 10.65 14.14
N LEU A 184 8.43 11.52 14.87
CA LEU A 184 9.02 12.67 15.55
C LEU A 184 10.10 12.27 16.57
N ASP A 185 9.93 11.10 17.20
CA ASP A 185 10.79 10.63 18.28
C ASP A 185 11.74 9.49 17.87
N LYS A 186 12.01 9.29 16.57
CA LYS A 186 12.77 8.11 16.05
C LYS A 186 14.11 8.43 15.45
#